data_2e42e28771e958db762ac71fb526fe56
#
_entry.id   2e42e28771e958db762ac71fb526fe56
#
_cell.length_a   1.000
_cell.length_b   1.000
_cell.length_c   1.000
_cell.angle_alpha   90.00
_cell.angle_beta   90.00
_cell.angle_gamma   90.00
#
_symmetry.space_group_name_H-M   'P 1'
#
loop_
_entity.id
_entity.type
_entity.pdbx_description
1 polymer ?
#
loop_
_entity_poly.entity_id
_entity_poly.type
_entity_poly.pdbx_seq_one_letter_code
_entity_poly.pdbx_strand_id
1 'polypeptide(L)'
;LMDPDPKGTRPRFHTKERNDRPDAPLDDLMLQDARDAISKNTSISLSYDIKNTHRAVGAKLAGEIAYHYGDSGLDGIIECRLKGSDGQSFGAFCIRGLKLILTGEANDYVGKGMNGGDLAVMPAGQARFESHKNTIVGNTVMYGATGGTLYAAGQAGERFCVRNSGGNAVVEGVGD
;
A
#
# COMPACT_ATOMS: atom_id res chain seq x y z
N LEU A 1 -31.23 -22.52 1.70
CA LEU A 1 -30.10 -22.52 0.79
C LEU A 1 -30.41 -23.46 -0.38
N MET A 2 -30.38 -22.93 -1.61
CA MET A 2 -30.54 -23.77 -2.81
C MET A 2 -29.24 -24.54 -3.08
N ASP A 3 -29.35 -25.80 -3.39
CA ASP A 3 -28.20 -26.57 -3.84
C ASP A 3 -27.73 -26.02 -5.21
N PRO A 4 -26.48 -25.55 -5.35
CA PRO A 4 -25.99 -25.01 -6.61
C PRO A 4 -25.80 -26.06 -7.70
N ASP A 5 -25.83 -27.33 -7.34
CA ASP A 5 -25.74 -28.45 -8.28
C ASP A 5 -26.71 -29.58 -7.91
N PRO A 6 -28.04 -29.38 -8.06
CA PRO A 6 -29.06 -30.32 -7.65
C PRO A 6 -29.02 -31.66 -8.43
N LYS A 7 -28.32 -31.71 -9.56
CA LYS A 7 -28.11 -32.91 -10.36
C LYS A 7 -26.76 -33.59 -10.11
N GLY A 8 -25.89 -33.02 -9.29
CA GLY A 8 -24.57 -33.57 -8.99
C GLY A 8 -23.67 -33.74 -10.23
N THR A 9 -23.88 -32.91 -11.25
CA THR A 9 -23.17 -33.03 -12.54
C THR A 9 -21.91 -32.21 -12.64
N ARG A 10 -21.71 -31.29 -11.70
CA ARG A 10 -20.52 -30.43 -11.69
C ARG A 10 -19.41 -31.07 -10.88
N PRO A 11 -18.15 -31.00 -11.36
CA PRO A 11 -17.02 -31.45 -10.57
C PRO A 11 -16.91 -30.58 -9.30
N ARG A 12 -16.74 -31.22 -8.14
CA ARG A 12 -16.63 -30.56 -6.83
C ARG A 12 -15.18 -30.10 -6.51
N PHE A 13 -14.28 -30.33 -7.43
CA PHE A 13 -12.86 -29.98 -7.31
C PHE A 13 -12.33 -29.53 -8.67
N HIS A 14 -11.23 -28.82 -8.65
CA HIS A 14 -10.58 -28.35 -9.86
C HIS A 14 -9.99 -29.53 -10.64
N THR A 15 -10.48 -29.76 -11.86
CA THR A 15 -10.06 -30.87 -12.74
C THR A 15 -9.16 -30.45 -13.88
N LYS A 16 -8.84 -29.15 -13.99
CA LYS A 16 -8.02 -28.57 -15.07
C LYS A 16 -6.63 -28.21 -14.56
N GLU A 17 -5.74 -27.94 -15.47
CA GLU A 17 -4.45 -27.35 -15.15
C GLU A 17 -4.62 -26.05 -14.36
N ARG A 18 -3.62 -25.71 -13.55
CA ARG A 18 -3.61 -24.44 -12.81
C ARG A 18 -3.63 -23.27 -13.79
N ASN A 19 -4.28 -22.19 -13.38
CA ASN A 19 -4.16 -20.91 -14.09
C ASN A 19 -2.68 -20.50 -14.14
N ASP A 20 -2.32 -19.76 -15.18
CA ASP A 20 -1.02 -19.13 -15.25
C ASP A 20 -0.78 -18.26 -14.01
N ARG A 21 0.46 -18.20 -13.60
CA ARG A 21 0.84 -17.29 -12.52
C ARG A 21 0.68 -15.84 -13.02
N PRO A 22 0.16 -14.93 -12.19
CA PRO A 22 0.19 -13.51 -12.52
C PRO A 22 1.65 -13.03 -12.66
N ASP A 23 1.82 -11.89 -13.31
CA ASP A 23 3.11 -11.21 -13.41
C ASP A 23 3.73 -11.01 -12.02
N ALA A 24 5.06 -10.92 -11.98
CA ALA A 24 5.78 -10.64 -10.74
C ALA A 24 5.30 -9.31 -10.14
N PRO A 25 5.03 -9.25 -8.83
CA PRO A 25 4.60 -8.00 -8.19
C PRO A 25 5.69 -6.92 -8.29
N LEU A 26 5.27 -5.65 -8.37
CA LEU A 26 6.17 -4.50 -8.41
C LEU A 26 7.17 -4.52 -7.23
N ASP A 27 6.73 -4.98 -6.07
CA ASP A 27 7.56 -5.11 -4.87
C ASP A 27 8.79 -6.00 -5.05
N ASP A 28 8.77 -6.95 -5.98
CA ASP A 28 9.97 -7.79 -6.25
C ASP A 28 11.08 -6.96 -6.89
N LEU A 29 10.72 -6.07 -7.83
CA LEU A 29 11.66 -5.12 -8.42
C LEU A 29 12.15 -4.10 -7.39
N MET A 30 11.21 -3.50 -6.63
CA MET A 30 11.53 -2.54 -5.59
C MET A 30 12.50 -3.12 -4.55
N LEU A 31 12.28 -4.37 -4.14
CA LEU A 31 13.15 -5.08 -3.20
C LEU A 31 14.53 -5.36 -3.80
N GLN A 32 14.59 -5.76 -5.07
CA GLN A 32 15.84 -5.97 -5.77
C GLN A 32 16.69 -4.69 -5.80
N ASP A 33 16.07 -3.56 -6.16
CA ASP A 33 16.74 -2.26 -6.27
C ASP A 33 17.17 -1.70 -4.90
N ALA A 34 16.39 -1.96 -3.85
CA ALA A 34 16.68 -1.49 -2.48
C ALA A 34 17.61 -2.40 -1.68
N ARG A 35 17.91 -3.62 -2.14
CA ARG A 35 18.63 -4.64 -1.38
C ARG A 35 19.93 -4.15 -0.77
N ASP A 36 20.75 -3.47 -1.54
CA ASP A 36 22.05 -2.96 -1.09
C ASP A 36 21.90 -1.88 -0.02
N ALA A 37 20.91 -0.99 -0.19
CA ALA A 37 20.64 0.06 0.78
C ALA A 37 20.11 -0.53 2.10
N ILE A 38 19.23 -1.53 2.04
CA ILE A 38 18.75 -2.24 3.22
C ILE A 38 19.94 -2.93 3.94
N SER A 39 20.75 -3.70 3.22
CA SER A 39 21.86 -4.45 3.83
C SER A 39 22.93 -3.56 4.46
N LYS A 40 23.14 -2.36 3.92
CA LYS A 40 24.13 -1.38 4.40
C LYS A 40 23.55 -0.33 5.35
N ASN A 41 22.28 -0.38 5.66
CA ASN A 41 21.53 0.61 6.46
C ASN A 41 21.70 2.04 5.90
N THR A 42 21.58 2.22 4.60
CA THR A 42 21.79 3.50 3.91
C THR A 42 20.54 3.95 3.18
N SER A 43 20.53 5.19 2.72
CA SER A 43 19.41 5.76 1.99
C SER A 43 19.51 5.54 0.48
N ILE A 44 18.35 5.38 -0.16
CA ILE A 44 18.20 5.33 -1.62
C ILE A 44 16.88 5.98 -2.04
N SER A 45 16.85 6.58 -3.23
CA SER A 45 15.61 7.08 -3.86
C SER A 45 15.37 6.33 -5.16
N LEU A 46 14.17 5.79 -5.29
CA LEU A 46 13.70 4.94 -6.39
C LEU A 46 12.44 5.53 -7.01
N SER A 47 12.17 5.22 -8.27
CA SER A 47 10.98 5.73 -8.97
C SER A 47 10.36 4.64 -9.84
N TYR A 48 9.02 4.52 -9.80
CA TYR A 48 8.28 3.51 -10.55
C TYR A 48 6.94 4.03 -11.05
N ASP A 49 6.46 3.48 -12.15
CA ASP A 49 5.07 3.59 -12.54
C ASP A 49 4.25 2.49 -11.84
N ILE A 50 3.05 2.86 -11.37
CA ILE A 50 2.16 1.96 -10.65
C ILE A 50 0.81 1.84 -11.37
N LYS A 51 0.17 0.69 -11.24
CA LYS A 51 -1.15 0.40 -11.80
C LYS A 51 -2.06 -0.18 -10.72
N ASN A 52 -3.36 -0.05 -10.90
CA ASN A 52 -4.35 -0.59 -9.95
C ASN A 52 -4.36 -2.12 -9.81
N THR A 53 -3.64 -2.82 -10.66
CA THR A 53 -3.39 -4.26 -10.52
C THR A 53 -2.27 -4.57 -9.54
N HIS A 54 -1.41 -3.60 -9.22
CA HIS A 54 -0.40 -3.74 -8.17
C HIS A 54 -1.08 -3.59 -6.81
N ARG A 55 -0.83 -4.51 -5.91
CA ARG A 55 -1.44 -4.56 -4.58
C ARG A 55 -0.38 -4.72 -3.51
N ALA A 56 -0.67 -4.18 -2.34
CA ALA A 56 0.20 -4.23 -1.16
C ALA A 56 1.62 -3.70 -1.46
N VAL A 57 1.70 -2.69 -2.32
CA VAL A 57 2.97 -2.07 -2.72
C VAL A 57 3.66 -1.46 -1.51
N GLY A 58 4.93 -1.83 -1.32
CA GLY A 58 5.74 -1.49 -0.15
C GLY A 58 5.75 -2.55 0.95
N ALA A 59 4.82 -3.52 0.94
CA ALA A 59 4.72 -4.51 2.02
C ALA A 59 5.93 -5.47 2.05
N LYS A 60 6.47 -5.88 0.91
CA LYS A 60 7.68 -6.71 0.88
C LYS A 60 8.91 -5.95 1.35
N LEU A 61 9.04 -4.67 0.96
CA LEU A 61 10.11 -3.81 1.47
C LEU A 61 10.04 -3.67 2.99
N ALA A 62 8.84 -3.38 3.52
CA ALA A 62 8.62 -3.30 4.95
C ALA A 62 8.97 -4.62 5.66
N GLY A 63 8.56 -5.74 5.08
CA GLY A 63 8.89 -7.08 5.59
C GLY A 63 10.39 -7.36 5.62
N GLU A 64 11.13 -7.00 4.57
CA GLU A 64 12.58 -7.17 4.50
C GLU A 64 13.30 -6.28 5.52
N ILE A 65 12.89 -5.02 5.66
CA ILE A 65 13.42 -4.12 6.68
C ILE A 65 13.15 -4.69 8.09
N ALA A 66 11.92 -5.13 8.35
CA ALA A 66 11.58 -5.73 9.63
C ALA A 66 12.36 -7.03 9.91
N TYR A 67 12.63 -7.83 8.89
CA TYR A 67 13.42 -9.05 9.03
C TYR A 67 14.86 -8.76 9.48
N HIS A 68 15.46 -7.69 8.95
CA HIS A 68 16.85 -7.32 9.28
C HIS A 68 16.98 -6.49 10.57
N TYR A 69 16.00 -5.61 10.85
CA TYR A 69 16.13 -4.57 11.88
C TYR A 69 15.03 -4.62 12.95
N GLY A 70 14.08 -5.56 12.85
CA GLY A 70 12.96 -5.65 13.79
C GLY A 70 12.11 -4.37 13.80
N ASP A 71 11.52 -4.07 14.94
CA ASP A 71 10.66 -2.90 15.14
C ASP A 71 11.42 -1.56 15.07
N SER A 72 12.75 -1.59 15.19
CA SER A 72 13.58 -0.38 15.10
C SER A 72 13.59 0.22 13.69
N GLY A 73 13.32 -0.60 12.69
CA GLY A 73 13.35 -0.19 11.29
C GLY A 73 14.75 0.18 10.81
N LEU A 74 14.82 0.82 9.65
CA LEU A 74 16.06 1.24 9.01
C LEU A 74 16.43 2.67 9.48
N ASP A 75 17.70 2.94 9.73
CA ASP A 75 18.18 4.30 10.02
C ASP A 75 18.31 5.13 8.72
N GLY A 76 18.66 4.48 7.61
CA GLY A 76 18.56 5.06 6.29
C GLY A 76 17.11 5.24 5.85
N ILE A 77 16.90 5.83 4.68
CA ILE A 77 15.56 6.04 4.09
C ILE A 77 15.51 5.41 2.71
N ILE A 78 14.61 4.45 2.54
CA ILE A 78 14.20 3.95 1.23
C ILE A 78 13.03 4.80 0.76
N GLU A 79 13.28 5.79 -0.07
CA GLU A 79 12.24 6.63 -0.65
C GLU A 79 11.82 6.09 -2.01
N CYS A 80 10.55 5.70 -2.16
CA CYS A 80 9.98 5.25 -3.42
C CYS A 80 8.95 6.28 -3.92
N ARG A 81 9.22 6.85 -5.08
CA ARG A 81 8.31 7.76 -5.80
C ARG A 81 7.55 6.95 -6.83
N LEU A 82 6.23 6.93 -6.72
CA LEU A 82 5.34 6.16 -7.59
C LEU A 82 4.40 7.11 -8.33
N LYS A 83 4.07 6.76 -9.58
CA LYS A 83 3.18 7.56 -10.40
C LYS A 83 2.12 6.66 -11.04
N GLY A 84 0.85 6.97 -10.81
CA GLY A 84 -0.30 6.25 -11.36
C GLY A 84 -1.36 5.97 -10.31
N SER A 85 -2.18 4.94 -10.53
CA SER A 85 -3.21 4.50 -9.58
C SER A 85 -2.77 3.22 -8.91
N ASP A 86 -2.71 3.19 -7.58
CA ASP A 86 -2.43 1.97 -6.82
C ASP A 86 -3.70 1.14 -6.62
N GLY A 87 -3.52 -0.16 -6.48
CA GLY A 87 -4.56 -1.08 -6.05
C GLY A 87 -4.87 -0.97 -4.56
N GLN A 88 -5.11 -2.10 -3.91
CA GLN A 88 -5.41 -2.14 -2.48
C GLN A 88 -4.13 -2.27 -1.65
N SER A 89 -4.18 -1.70 -0.43
CA SER A 89 -3.17 -1.89 0.62
C SER A 89 -1.82 -1.21 0.32
N PHE A 90 -1.83 -0.06 -0.35
CA PHE A 90 -0.64 0.77 -0.52
C PHE A 90 0.00 1.09 0.84
N GLY A 91 1.30 0.82 0.98
CA GLY A 91 2.03 1.05 2.21
C GLY A 91 1.58 0.20 3.40
N ALA A 92 0.89 -0.94 3.17
CA ALA A 92 0.54 -1.85 4.25
C ALA A 92 1.80 -2.31 4.99
N PHE A 93 1.72 -2.31 6.33
CA PHE A 93 2.83 -2.67 7.24
C PHE A 93 4.07 -1.78 7.11
N CYS A 94 3.92 -0.57 6.56
CA CYS A 94 5.02 0.39 6.46
C CYS A 94 5.71 0.56 7.82
N ILE A 95 7.03 0.67 7.78
CA ILE A 95 7.91 0.70 8.95
C ILE A 95 8.90 1.85 8.86
N ARG A 96 9.52 2.23 9.96
CA ARG A 96 10.56 3.26 10.00
C ARG A 96 11.66 3.00 8.96
N GLY A 97 12.03 4.05 8.22
CA GLY A 97 13.00 4.00 7.13
C GLY A 97 12.38 3.75 5.75
N LEU A 98 11.08 3.45 5.66
CA LEU A 98 10.37 3.36 4.39
C LEU A 98 9.50 4.59 4.17
N LYS A 99 9.65 5.23 3.02
CA LYS A 99 8.86 6.38 2.59
C LYS A 99 8.30 6.15 1.19
N LEU A 100 6.99 6.12 1.07
CA LEU A 100 6.29 5.93 -0.20
C LEU A 100 5.54 7.20 -0.58
N ILE A 101 5.81 7.72 -1.77
CA ILE A 101 5.19 8.94 -2.29
C ILE A 101 4.49 8.58 -3.59
N LEU A 102 3.16 8.64 -3.58
CA LEU A 102 2.32 8.36 -4.74
C LEU A 102 1.78 9.66 -5.34
N THR A 103 2.14 9.91 -6.58
CA THR A 103 1.51 10.92 -7.41
C THR A 103 0.41 10.26 -8.23
N GLY A 104 -0.82 10.36 -7.74
CA GLY A 104 -1.98 9.66 -8.28
C GLY A 104 -3.02 9.42 -7.20
N GLU A 105 -3.57 8.23 -7.14
CA GLU A 105 -4.61 7.82 -6.20
C GLU A 105 -4.34 6.40 -5.69
N ALA A 106 -4.88 6.05 -4.54
CA ALA A 106 -4.78 4.71 -3.97
C ALA A 106 -6.15 4.19 -3.56
N ASN A 107 -6.33 2.88 -3.66
CA ASN A 107 -7.57 2.19 -3.30
C ASN A 107 -7.66 1.97 -1.78
N ASP A 108 -8.45 1.00 -1.33
CA ASP A 108 -8.70 0.72 0.09
C ASP A 108 -7.44 0.26 0.85
N TYR A 109 -7.49 0.40 2.16
CA TYR A 109 -6.49 -0.11 3.12
C TYR A 109 -5.10 0.53 3.02
N VAL A 110 -4.99 1.78 2.56
CA VAL A 110 -3.72 2.53 2.60
C VAL A 110 -3.18 2.57 4.02
N GLY A 111 -1.92 2.22 4.22
CA GLY A 111 -1.27 2.23 5.53
C GLY A 111 -1.82 1.22 6.54
N LYS A 112 -2.53 0.16 6.09
CA LYS A 112 -3.03 -0.89 6.98
C LYS A 112 -1.90 -1.49 7.81
N GLY A 113 -2.07 -1.48 9.13
CA GLY A 113 -1.13 -2.08 10.06
C GLY A 113 0.27 -1.46 10.05
N MET A 114 0.43 -0.24 9.54
CA MET A 114 1.74 0.42 9.57
C MET A 114 2.19 0.69 10.99
N ASN A 115 3.50 0.56 11.23
CA ASN A 115 4.14 0.75 12.53
C ASN A 115 5.15 1.91 12.51
N GLY A 116 5.40 2.50 11.36
CA GLY A 116 6.35 3.58 11.17
C GLY A 116 6.41 4.01 9.71
N GLY A 117 7.40 4.86 9.39
CA GLY A 117 7.58 5.37 8.03
C GLY A 117 6.57 6.43 7.62
N ASP A 118 6.66 6.84 6.37
CA ASP A 118 5.85 7.92 5.82
C ASP A 118 5.18 7.51 4.52
N LEU A 119 3.89 7.83 4.42
CA LEU A 119 3.11 7.69 3.20
C LEU A 119 2.62 9.06 2.74
N ALA A 120 2.73 9.35 1.46
CA ALA A 120 2.15 10.54 0.87
C ALA A 120 1.39 10.17 -0.40
N VAL A 121 0.15 10.64 -0.54
CA VAL A 121 -0.68 10.48 -1.73
C VAL A 121 -1.14 11.85 -2.18
N MET A 122 -0.84 12.22 -3.41
CA MET A 122 -1.19 13.53 -3.97
C MET A 122 -1.66 13.41 -5.42
N PRO A 123 -2.62 14.23 -5.87
CA PRO A 123 -3.05 14.25 -7.26
C PRO A 123 -1.89 14.55 -8.21
N ALA A 124 -1.99 14.08 -9.45
CA ALA A 124 -1.08 14.50 -10.51
C ALA A 124 -1.18 16.02 -10.71
N GLY A 125 -0.05 16.69 -10.95
CA GLY A 125 -0.01 18.17 -11.05
C GLY A 125 -0.88 18.78 -12.17
N GLN A 126 -1.31 17.96 -13.12
CA GLN A 126 -2.26 18.32 -14.18
C GLN A 126 -3.73 17.99 -13.86
N ALA A 127 -4.01 17.48 -12.67
CA ALA A 127 -5.39 17.22 -12.25
C ALA A 127 -6.21 18.53 -12.27
N ARG A 128 -7.41 18.44 -12.87
CA ARG A 128 -8.31 19.61 -13.03
C ARG A 128 -9.40 19.66 -11.98
N PHE A 129 -9.23 18.97 -10.88
CA PHE A 129 -10.18 18.95 -9.77
C PHE A 129 -9.59 19.59 -8.52
N GLU A 130 -10.46 20.06 -7.65
CA GLU A 130 -10.08 20.55 -6.32
C GLU A 130 -9.87 19.34 -5.39
N SER A 131 -8.66 19.15 -4.89
CA SER A 131 -8.28 17.96 -4.10
C SER A 131 -9.20 17.72 -2.91
N HIS A 132 -9.50 18.78 -2.16
CA HIS A 132 -10.36 18.73 -0.96
C HIS A 132 -11.83 18.33 -1.22
N LYS A 133 -12.25 18.29 -2.48
CA LYS A 133 -13.60 17.85 -2.88
C LYS A 133 -13.65 16.45 -3.46
N ASN A 134 -12.49 15.77 -3.55
CA ASN A 134 -12.40 14.48 -4.21
C ASN A 134 -11.69 13.45 -3.34
N THR A 135 -12.20 12.23 -3.37
CA THR A 135 -11.58 11.10 -2.69
C THR A 135 -10.33 10.66 -3.45
N ILE A 136 -9.19 10.62 -2.76
CA ILE A 136 -7.88 10.23 -3.31
C ILE A 136 -7.37 8.92 -2.73
N VAL A 137 -7.86 8.54 -1.56
CA VAL A 137 -7.58 7.25 -0.93
C VAL A 137 -8.91 6.58 -0.55
N GLY A 138 -9.01 5.29 -0.76
CA GLY A 138 -10.25 4.54 -0.56
C GLY A 138 -10.66 4.39 0.91
N ASN A 139 -11.33 3.30 1.23
CA ASN A 139 -11.89 3.02 2.55
C ASN A 139 -10.84 2.40 3.49
N THR A 140 -11.12 2.47 4.79
CA THR A 140 -10.39 1.75 5.84
C THR A 140 -8.89 2.08 5.86
N VAL A 141 -8.58 3.34 5.57
CA VAL A 141 -7.22 3.89 5.60
C VAL A 141 -6.65 3.82 7.02
N MET A 142 -5.37 3.50 7.16
CA MET A 142 -4.64 3.38 8.44
C MET A 142 -5.28 2.37 9.43
N TYR A 143 -5.99 1.36 8.92
CA TYR A 143 -6.60 0.34 9.77
C TYR A 143 -5.56 -0.35 10.65
N GLY A 144 -5.74 -0.26 11.97
CA GLY A 144 -4.85 -0.90 12.93
C GLY A 144 -3.41 -0.38 12.91
N ALA A 145 -3.17 0.83 12.42
CA ALA A 145 -1.85 1.44 12.48
C ALA A 145 -1.43 1.71 13.93
N THR A 146 -0.16 1.47 14.24
CA THR A 146 0.45 1.67 15.55
C THR A 146 1.52 2.76 15.55
N GLY A 147 1.90 3.26 14.38
CA GLY A 147 2.89 4.32 14.19
C GLY A 147 2.92 4.80 12.75
N GLY A 148 3.85 5.71 12.43
CA GLY A 148 4.03 6.29 11.11
C GLY A 148 3.11 7.46 10.80
N THR A 149 3.25 8.01 9.60
CA THR A 149 2.49 9.20 9.17
C THR A 149 1.97 9.03 7.75
N LEU A 150 0.70 9.39 7.54
CA LEU A 150 0.08 9.50 6.22
C LEU A 150 -0.28 10.97 5.92
N TYR A 151 0.06 11.42 4.74
CA TYR A 151 -0.40 12.68 4.15
C TYR A 151 -1.18 12.37 2.87
N ALA A 152 -2.46 12.75 2.80
CA ALA A 152 -3.25 12.61 1.60
C ALA A 152 -3.84 13.98 1.20
N ALA A 153 -3.43 14.48 0.04
CA ALA A 153 -3.97 15.71 -0.52
C ALA A 153 -5.29 15.41 -1.24
N GLY A 154 -6.35 15.23 -0.47
CA GLY A 154 -7.69 14.86 -0.87
C GLY A 154 -8.45 14.17 0.26
N GLN A 155 -9.64 13.70 -0.05
CA GLN A 155 -10.49 13.01 0.92
C GLN A 155 -10.13 11.53 1.02
N ALA A 156 -10.39 10.94 2.18
CA ALA A 156 -10.42 9.51 2.41
C ALA A 156 -11.87 8.99 2.40
N GLY A 157 -12.04 7.73 2.02
CA GLY A 157 -13.34 7.06 2.07
C GLY A 157 -13.78 6.74 3.51
N GLU A 158 -14.73 5.83 3.63
CA GLU A 158 -15.35 5.43 4.90
C GLU A 158 -14.37 4.67 5.81
N ARG A 159 -14.70 4.62 7.10
CA ARG A 159 -13.98 3.85 8.12
C ARG A 159 -12.51 4.26 8.27
N PHE A 160 -12.26 5.55 8.12
CA PHE A 160 -10.93 6.13 8.27
C PHE A 160 -10.37 5.91 9.67
N CYS A 161 -9.12 5.47 9.77
CA CYS A 161 -8.38 5.26 11.03
C CYS A 161 -9.05 4.30 12.04
N VAL A 162 -9.87 3.35 11.58
CA VAL A 162 -10.44 2.35 12.48
C VAL A 162 -9.33 1.54 13.15
N ARG A 163 -9.36 1.43 14.48
CA ARG A 163 -8.33 0.77 15.31
C ARG A 163 -6.92 1.33 15.16
N ASN A 164 -6.78 2.56 14.70
CA ASN A 164 -5.50 3.27 14.76
C ASN A 164 -5.20 3.63 16.23
N SER A 165 -4.04 3.28 16.72
CA SER A 165 -3.62 3.52 18.11
C SER A 165 -2.36 4.36 18.25
N GLY A 166 -1.67 4.73 17.14
CA GLY A 166 -0.42 5.51 17.24
C GLY A 166 0.05 6.13 15.92
N GLY A 167 -0.62 5.83 14.80
CA GLY A 167 -0.31 6.47 13.52
C GLY A 167 -0.90 7.87 13.42
N ASN A 168 -0.21 8.77 12.72
CA ASN A 168 -0.66 10.11 12.40
C ASN A 168 -1.22 10.15 10.98
N ALA A 169 -2.30 10.87 10.75
CA ALA A 169 -2.86 11.04 9.43
C ALA A 169 -3.36 12.48 9.20
N VAL A 170 -3.06 13.02 8.03
CA VAL A 170 -3.53 14.32 7.56
C VAL A 170 -4.24 14.11 6.24
N VAL A 171 -5.53 14.41 6.20
CA VAL A 171 -6.37 14.33 5.00
C VAL A 171 -7.26 15.57 4.90
N GLU A 172 -7.84 15.84 3.74
CA GLU A 172 -8.66 17.03 3.50
C GLU A 172 -10.16 16.77 3.76
N GLY A 173 -10.55 15.52 4.06
CA GLY A 173 -11.90 15.12 4.43
C GLY A 173 -11.99 13.62 4.61
N VAL A 174 -13.04 13.17 5.27
CA VAL A 174 -13.31 11.74 5.52
C VAL A 174 -14.76 11.41 5.22
N GLY A 175 -15.02 10.18 4.76
CA GLY A 175 -16.35 9.60 4.71
C GLY A 175 -16.85 9.18 6.10
N ASP A 176 -18.11 8.74 6.16
CA ASP A 176 -18.77 8.30 7.39
C ASP A 176 -18.24 6.94 7.91
#